data_7c33e6588086f31f8f02ed91ea6ca9f2
#
_entry.id   7c33e6588086f31f8f02ed91ea6ca9f2
#
_cell.length_a   1.000
_cell.length_b   1.000
_cell.length_c   1.000
_cell.angle_alpha   90.00
_cell.angle_beta   90.00
_cell.angle_gamma   90.00
#
_symmetry.space_group_name_H-M   'P 1'
#
loop_
_entity.id
_entity.type
_entity.pdbx_description
1 polymer ?
#
loop_
_entity_poly.entity_id
_entity_poly.type
_entity_poly.pdbx_seq_one_letter_code
_entity_poly.pdbx_strand_id
1 'polypeptide(L)' 'MAKFKFECIKGLESVDNLSVIVMQGDIVELVDQEEGDICVEGIRGWCSGFELNFTPSQFVNHFKSIN' A
#
# COMPACT_ATOMS: atom_id res chain seq x y z
N MET A 1 13.35 8.40 -12.89
CA MET A 1 13.62 7.34 -11.92
C MET A 1 12.38 6.46 -11.77
N ALA A 2 12.54 5.15 -11.87
CA ALA A 2 11.39 4.26 -11.76
C ALA A 2 10.93 4.18 -10.30
N LYS A 3 9.62 4.22 -10.10
CA LYS A 3 9.03 4.04 -8.79
C LYS A 3 8.46 2.64 -8.68
N PHE A 4 8.49 2.09 -7.49
CA PHE A 4 7.98 0.76 -7.24
C PHE A 4 6.48 0.82 -7.01
N LYS A 5 5.75 0.06 -7.81
CA LYS A 5 4.29 -0.03 -7.73
C LYS A 5 3.88 -1.42 -7.31
N PHE A 6 2.79 -1.50 -6.57
CA PHE A 6 2.28 -2.76 -6.06
C PHE A 6 0.77 -2.80 -6.21
N GLU A 7 0.27 -4.00 -6.41
CA GLU A 7 -1.16 -4.25 -6.49
C GLU A 7 -1.63 -4.97 -5.23
N CYS A 8 -2.73 -4.50 -4.66
CA CYS A 8 -3.33 -5.19 -3.53
C CYS A 8 -3.96 -6.49 -4.00
N ILE A 9 -3.54 -7.61 -3.42
CA ILE A 9 -4.09 -8.93 -3.75
C ILE A 9 -5.06 -9.43 -2.68
N LYS A 10 -5.09 -8.76 -1.54
CA LYS A 10 -5.99 -9.08 -0.45
C LYS A 10 -6.27 -7.80 0.34
N GLY A 11 -7.52 -7.42 0.45
CA GLY A 11 -7.90 -6.17 1.10
C GLY A 11 -7.49 -6.10 2.57
N LEU A 12 -7.16 -4.90 3.03
CA LEU A 12 -6.86 -4.66 4.44
C LEU A 12 -7.04 -3.17 4.76
N GLU A 13 -7.12 -2.87 6.06
CA GLU A 13 -7.18 -1.49 6.55
C GLU A 13 -5.78 -0.97 6.85
N SER A 14 -5.59 0.34 6.65
CA SER A 14 -4.34 0.99 7.02
C SER A 14 -4.15 0.95 8.54
N VAL A 15 -2.89 0.80 8.99
CA VAL A 15 -2.59 0.73 10.42
C VAL A 15 -2.73 2.07 11.12
N ASP A 16 -2.58 3.18 10.41
CA ASP A 16 -2.63 4.52 11.00
C ASP A 16 -3.84 5.33 10.56
N ASN A 17 -4.65 4.81 9.65
CA ASN A 17 -5.87 5.46 9.21
C ASN A 17 -6.93 4.40 8.90
N LEU A 18 -7.64 3.98 9.92
CA LEU A 18 -8.59 2.88 9.83
C LEU A 18 -9.82 3.22 8.99
N SER A 19 -10.00 4.48 8.63
CA SER A 19 -11.10 4.85 7.74
C SER A 19 -10.78 4.63 6.27
N VAL A 20 -9.51 4.31 5.97
CA VAL A 20 -9.07 4.05 4.60
C VAL A 20 -8.78 2.56 4.45
N ILE A 21 -9.46 1.95 3.48
CA ILE A 21 -9.34 0.53 3.20
C ILE A 21 -8.68 0.37 1.83
N VAL A 22 -7.74 -0.56 1.75
CA VAL A 22 -7.15 -0.94 0.46
C VAL A 22 -7.87 -2.20 0.00
N MET A 23 -8.44 -2.13 -1.20
CA MET A 23 -9.23 -3.23 -1.75
C MET A 23 -8.42 -4.01 -2.75
N GLN A 24 -8.80 -5.26 -2.97
CA GLN A 24 -8.17 -6.10 -3.99
C GLN A 24 -8.23 -5.37 -5.35
N GLY A 25 -7.08 -5.29 -6.02
CA GLY A 25 -6.97 -4.61 -7.31
C GLY A 25 -6.50 -3.16 -7.22
N ASP A 26 -6.47 -2.59 -6.03
CA ASP A 26 -5.98 -1.22 -5.85
C ASP A 26 -4.46 -1.18 -6.08
N ILE A 27 -3.99 -0.06 -6.61
CA ILE A 27 -2.58 0.14 -6.92
C ILE A 27 -2.01 1.18 -5.97
N VAL A 28 -0.86 0.87 -5.41
CA VAL A 28 -0.12 1.80 -4.55
C VAL A 28 1.31 1.94 -5.05
N GLU A 29 1.96 3.02 -4.64
CA GLU A 29 3.33 3.32 -5.02
C GLU A 29 4.15 3.53 -3.76
N LEU A 30 5.35 2.92 -3.71
CA LEU A 30 6.20 3.06 -2.55
C LEU A 30 6.71 4.49 -2.44
N VAL A 31 6.48 5.10 -1.30
CA VAL A 31 6.95 6.47 -1.01
C VAL A 31 8.23 6.41 -0.18
N ASP A 32 8.21 5.60 0.88
CA ASP A 32 9.34 5.49 1.79
C ASP A 32 9.30 4.13 2.48
N GLN A 33 10.46 3.70 2.93
CA GLN A 33 10.57 2.43 3.64
C GLN A 33 11.52 2.62 4.81
N GLU A 34 10.97 2.53 6.01
CA GLU A 34 11.74 2.62 7.24
C GLU A 34 11.65 1.30 7.98
N GLU A 35 12.52 1.12 8.97
CA GLU A 35 12.49 -0.07 9.79
C GLU A 35 11.14 -0.18 10.51
N GLY A 36 10.43 -1.25 10.24
CA GLY A 36 9.13 -1.51 10.83
C GLY A 36 7.96 -0.83 10.16
N ASP A 37 8.23 -0.02 9.11
CA ASP A 37 7.17 0.75 8.44
C ASP A 37 7.39 0.84 6.95
N ILE A 38 6.32 0.59 6.19
CA ILE A 38 6.35 0.76 4.73
C ILE A 38 5.28 1.79 4.39
N CYS A 39 5.72 2.94 3.86
CA CYS A 39 4.82 4.04 3.49
C CYS A 39 4.55 4.00 2.00
N VAL A 40 3.29 3.99 1.63
CA VAL A 40 2.85 3.97 0.24
C VAL A 40 1.81 5.04 -0.01
N GLU A 41 1.66 5.41 -1.27
CA GLU A 41 0.61 6.32 -1.71
C GLU A 41 -0.34 5.57 -2.62
N GLY A 42 -1.64 5.66 -2.36
CA GLY A 42 -2.64 5.09 -3.24
C GLY A 42 -2.70 5.88 -4.54
N ILE A 43 -2.57 5.20 -5.67
CA ILE A 43 -2.62 5.84 -6.97
C ILE A 43 -3.82 5.40 -7.80
N ARG A 44 -4.47 4.32 -7.42
CA ARG A 44 -5.66 3.84 -8.12
C ARG A 44 -6.53 3.06 -7.16
N GLY A 45 -7.83 3.24 -7.27
CA GLY A 45 -8.81 2.51 -6.50
C GLY A 45 -9.27 3.27 -5.28
N TRP A 46 -9.75 2.55 -4.29
CA TRP A 46 -10.37 3.12 -3.10
C TRP A 46 -9.42 4.00 -2.29
N CYS A 47 -8.14 3.64 -2.26
CA CYS A 47 -7.15 4.38 -1.50
C CYS A 47 -6.47 5.50 -2.28
N SER A 48 -6.92 5.80 -3.49
CA SER A 48 -6.31 6.81 -4.33
C SER A 48 -6.24 8.16 -3.62
N GLY A 49 -5.06 8.77 -3.63
CA GLY A 49 -4.84 10.08 -3.01
C GLY A 49 -4.47 10.02 -1.53
N PHE A 50 -4.48 8.85 -0.92
CA PHE A 50 -4.14 8.69 0.49
C PHE A 50 -2.74 8.12 0.67
N GLU A 51 -2.04 8.58 1.69
CA GLU A 51 -0.76 8.03 2.09
C GLU A 51 -1.00 7.05 3.22
N LEU A 52 -0.47 5.85 3.10
CA LEU A 52 -0.77 4.73 4.00
C LEU A 52 0.50 4.11 4.53
N ASN A 53 0.44 3.60 5.74
CA ASN A 53 1.56 2.89 6.36
C ASN A 53 1.15 1.47 6.71
N PHE A 54 2.05 0.53 6.46
CA PHE A 54 1.84 -0.88 6.77
C PHE A 54 3.08 -1.46 7.41
N THR A 55 2.90 -2.52 8.19
CA THR A 55 4.05 -3.30 8.66
C THR A 55 4.57 -4.13 7.49
N PRO A 56 5.87 -4.52 7.52
CA PRO A 56 6.41 -5.36 6.45
C PRO A 56 5.61 -6.66 6.26
N SER A 57 5.17 -7.28 7.35
CA SER A 57 4.39 -8.51 7.28
C SER A 57 3.06 -8.29 6.55
N GLN A 58 2.35 -7.22 6.89
CA GLN A 58 1.10 -6.90 6.20
C GLN A 58 1.36 -6.62 4.72
N PHE A 59 2.41 -5.89 4.43
CA PHE A 59 2.70 -5.50 3.05
C PHE A 59 2.99 -6.72 2.17
N VAL A 60 3.85 -7.63 2.62
CA VAL A 60 4.19 -8.79 1.79
C VAL A 60 3.03 -9.76 1.64
N ASN A 61 2.10 -9.80 2.61
CA ASN A 61 0.96 -10.71 2.56
C ASN A 61 -0.20 -10.17 1.73
N HIS A 62 -0.27 -8.85 1.52
CA HIS A 62 -1.43 -8.23 0.90
C HIS A 62 -1.12 -7.56 -0.45
N PHE A 63 0.13 -7.43 -0.81
CA PHE A 63 0.53 -6.74 -2.04
C PHE A 63 1.51 -7.57 -2.85
N LYS A 64 1.53 -7.32 -4.16
CA LYS A 64 2.53 -7.91 -5.03
C LYS A 64 3.11 -6.82 -5.93
N SER A 65 4.37 -6.97 -6.29
CA SER A 65 5.03 -6.05 -7.22
C SER A 65 4.45 -6.21 -8.62
N ILE A 66 4.22 -5.09 -9.31
CA ILE A 66 3.66 -5.10 -10.66
C ILE A 66 4.54 -4.40 -11.69
N ASN A 67 5.75 -3.99 -11.29
CA ASN A 67 6.66 -3.39 -12.28
C ASN A 67 8.05 -3.99 -12.25
#